data_d3c2cc04294c892a038f3be845f1ae32
#
_entry.id   d3c2cc04294c892a038f3be845f1ae32
#
_cell.length_a   1.000
_cell.length_b   1.000
_cell.length_c   1.000
_cell.angle_alpha   90.00
_cell.angle_beta   90.00
_cell.angle_gamma   90.00
#
_symmetry.space_group_name_H-M   'P 1'
#
loop_
_entity.id
_entity.type
_entity.pdbx_description
1 polymer ?
#
loop_
_entity_poly.entity_id
_entity_poly.type
_entity_poly.pdbx_seq_one_letter_code
_entity_poly.pdbx_strand_id
1 'polypeptide(L)'
;MAEGRDYAAFQYDPAFATSGIELAPLTMPLSERVYEFPALPRATFHGLPGLLADSLPDKFGNALIDAWLATQGRTPGDFNVVERLCYTGARGMGALEFAPGIGPKPRKATKVEIDALVRLASDVLTHRGELQGHFHGAGKEQALQDILRVGTSAGGARAKAVIAWNRATNEVRSGQIAAGDGFDYWLLKFDGVTGNKDKELEDPKGYGAIEYAYHLMAQAAGIAMTECRLLEENGRRHFMTRRFDRLAGGEKLHMQSLCALGHFDFNQAGAYAYEQAMLTIRQLDLPMAAVEEQFRRMVFNIVARNQDDHVKNIALLMDKEGRWSLAPAFDVTYSYNPSGAWTATHQMTLNGKRDGFTLADFAACAKSALMKRGRAGTIIGEVRAAVARWPEFAAEAQLAEEWREKIQKSHRLNFPA
;
A
#
# COMPACT_ATOMS: atom_id res chain seq x y z
N MET A 1 24.48 -6.50 -7.19
CA MET A 1 24.33 -7.94 -7.54
C MET A 1 25.69 -8.42 -8.03
N ALA A 2 26.16 -9.57 -7.59
CA ALA A 2 27.38 -10.14 -8.13
C ALA A 2 27.14 -10.58 -9.57
N GLU A 3 28.15 -10.46 -10.43
CA GLU A 3 28.10 -10.86 -11.84
C GLU A 3 27.64 -12.33 -11.96
N GLY A 4 26.63 -12.61 -12.77
CA GLY A 4 26.09 -13.96 -12.98
C GLY A 4 25.08 -14.45 -11.91
N ARG A 5 24.72 -13.66 -10.91
CA ARG A 5 23.69 -14.00 -9.93
C ARG A 5 22.43 -13.18 -10.13
N ASP A 6 21.30 -13.86 -10.11
CA ASP A 6 19.99 -13.22 -10.24
C ASP A 6 19.42 -12.69 -8.92
N TYR A 7 20.12 -12.74 -7.81
CA TYR A 7 19.71 -12.28 -6.49
C TYR A 7 20.81 -11.43 -5.84
N ALA A 8 20.40 -10.56 -4.92
CA ALA A 8 21.29 -9.72 -4.15
C ALA A 8 21.70 -10.41 -2.85
N ALA A 9 22.97 -10.24 -2.46
CA ALA A 9 23.43 -10.49 -1.11
C ALA A 9 23.26 -9.24 -0.26
N PHE A 10 22.85 -9.39 1.00
CA PHE A 10 22.69 -8.33 1.99
C PHE A 10 23.52 -8.63 3.23
N GLN A 11 24.17 -7.62 3.76
CA GLN A 11 24.89 -7.71 5.03
C GLN A 11 24.64 -6.41 5.82
N TYR A 12 24.38 -6.56 7.10
CA TYR A 12 24.35 -5.41 8.01
C TYR A 12 25.74 -4.81 8.16
N ASP A 13 25.82 -3.49 8.27
CA ASP A 13 27.02 -2.83 8.73
C ASP A 13 27.39 -3.36 10.13
N PRO A 14 28.69 -3.67 10.41
CA PRO A 14 29.09 -4.22 11.71
C PRO A 14 28.64 -3.39 12.91
N ALA A 15 28.69 -2.06 12.82
CA ALA A 15 28.21 -1.18 13.89
C ALA A 15 26.68 -1.27 14.04
N PHE A 16 25.94 -1.43 12.95
CA PHE A 16 24.48 -1.61 13.01
C PHE A 16 24.11 -3.01 13.53
N ALA A 17 24.87 -4.04 13.21
CA ALA A 17 24.64 -5.41 13.67
C ALA A 17 24.64 -5.54 15.22
N THR A 18 25.27 -4.58 15.91
CA THR A 18 25.33 -4.52 17.39
C THR A 18 24.37 -3.50 18.00
N SER A 19 23.54 -2.84 17.20
CA SER A 19 22.64 -1.75 17.66
C SER A 19 21.47 -2.23 18.52
N GLY A 20 21.05 -3.49 18.35
CA GLY A 20 19.83 -4.03 18.94
C GLY A 20 18.54 -3.61 18.21
N ILE A 21 18.64 -2.88 17.08
CA ILE A 21 17.49 -2.43 16.30
C ILE A 21 17.18 -3.47 15.21
N GLU A 22 16.26 -4.37 15.47
CA GLU A 22 15.88 -5.48 14.60
C GLU A 22 14.95 -5.02 13.45
N LEU A 23 15.55 -4.70 12.27
CA LEU A 23 14.79 -4.24 11.10
C LEU A 23 13.92 -5.33 10.46
N ALA A 24 14.36 -6.58 10.48
CA ALA A 24 13.64 -7.70 9.91
C ALA A 24 13.83 -8.97 10.78
N PRO A 25 13.31 -8.95 12.04
CA PRO A 25 13.66 -9.96 13.05
C PRO A 25 13.29 -11.38 12.67
N LEU A 26 12.27 -11.57 11.83
CA LEU A 26 11.77 -12.89 11.44
C LEU A 26 12.57 -13.55 10.33
N THR A 27 13.18 -12.75 9.44
CA THR A 27 13.83 -13.26 8.23
C THR A 27 15.33 -12.92 8.15
N MET A 28 15.73 -11.80 8.74
CA MET A 28 17.11 -11.32 8.78
C MET A 28 17.42 -10.72 10.16
N PRO A 29 17.46 -11.52 11.25
CA PRO A 29 17.85 -11.01 12.56
C PRO A 29 19.26 -10.42 12.51
N LEU A 30 19.58 -9.46 13.40
CA LEU A 30 20.88 -8.81 13.44
C LEU A 30 22.02 -9.82 13.54
N SER A 31 22.98 -9.72 12.63
CA SER A 31 24.12 -10.61 12.55
C SER A 31 25.13 -10.07 11.53
N GLU A 32 26.40 -10.45 11.68
CA GLU A 32 27.46 -10.13 10.72
C GLU A 32 27.45 -11.03 9.47
N ARG A 33 26.57 -12.04 9.42
CA ARG A 33 26.48 -12.95 8.28
C ARG A 33 25.91 -12.25 7.05
N VAL A 34 26.27 -12.77 5.87
CA VAL A 34 25.64 -12.40 4.60
C VAL A 34 24.30 -13.14 4.46
N TYR A 35 23.24 -12.42 4.12
CA TYR A 35 21.91 -12.96 3.84
C TYR A 35 21.69 -13.07 2.33
N GLU A 36 21.29 -14.23 1.88
CA GLU A 36 20.95 -14.53 0.49
C GLU A 36 19.65 -15.34 0.43
N PHE A 37 18.75 -14.98 -0.48
CA PHE A 37 17.44 -15.62 -0.61
C PHE A 37 17.15 -16.05 -2.06
N PRO A 38 17.91 -16.99 -2.63
CA PRO A 38 17.76 -17.39 -4.04
C PRO A 38 16.41 -18.07 -4.34
N ALA A 39 15.76 -18.66 -3.33
CA ALA A 39 14.50 -19.37 -3.47
C ALA A 39 13.24 -18.45 -3.43
N LEU A 40 13.39 -17.17 -3.12
CA LEU A 40 12.25 -16.26 -3.09
C LEU A 40 11.67 -16.03 -4.50
N PRO A 41 10.32 -16.01 -4.63
CA PRO A 41 9.66 -15.77 -5.90
C PRO A 41 10.08 -14.45 -6.55
N ARG A 42 10.59 -14.51 -7.77
CA ARG A 42 11.09 -13.35 -8.52
C ARG A 42 10.03 -12.32 -8.83
N ALA A 43 8.80 -12.76 -9.11
CA ALA A 43 7.69 -11.87 -9.40
C ALA A 43 7.36 -10.93 -8.23
N THR A 44 7.62 -11.37 -7.00
CA THR A 44 7.33 -10.62 -5.77
C THR A 44 8.55 -9.90 -5.21
N PHE A 45 9.69 -10.61 -5.12
CA PHE A 45 10.86 -10.10 -4.39
C PHE A 45 12.00 -9.61 -5.29
N HIS A 46 11.91 -9.84 -6.59
CA HIS A 46 12.86 -9.38 -7.61
C HIS A 46 14.33 -9.75 -7.30
N GLY A 47 14.57 -10.82 -6.53
CA GLY A 47 15.89 -11.24 -6.09
C GLY A 47 16.45 -10.45 -4.90
N LEU A 48 15.61 -9.73 -4.19
CA LEU A 48 15.95 -9.04 -2.95
C LEU A 48 15.33 -9.74 -1.73
N PRO A 49 15.91 -9.57 -0.53
CA PRO A 49 15.19 -9.89 0.70
C PRO A 49 13.95 -9.00 0.84
N GLY A 50 12.93 -9.49 1.55
CA GLY A 50 11.66 -8.79 1.73
C GLY A 50 11.80 -7.35 2.21
N LEU A 51 12.68 -7.10 3.19
CA LEU A 51 13.02 -5.78 3.72
C LEU A 51 13.30 -4.75 2.61
N LEU A 52 14.08 -5.14 1.60
CA LEU A 52 14.47 -4.26 0.49
C LEU A 52 13.43 -4.27 -0.63
N ALA A 53 12.84 -5.44 -0.92
CA ALA A 53 11.83 -5.59 -1.96
C ALA A 53 10.58 -4.72 -1.70
N ASP A 54 10.22 -4.52 -0.44
CA ASP A 54 9.08 -3.70 -0.04
C ASP A 54 9.27 -2.20 -0.34
N SER A 55 10.50 -1.76 -0.51
CA SER A 55 10.88 -0.39 -0.88
C SER A 55 10.93 -0.15 -2.40
N LEU A 56 10.76 -1.21 -3.20
CA LEU A 56 10.73 -1.06 -4.66
C LEU A 56 9.49 -0.27 -5.12
N PRO A 57 9.63 0.49 -6.20
CA PRO A 57 8.47 1.10 -6.85
C PRO A 57 7.44 0.07 -7.26
N ASP A 58 6.16 0.44 -7.16
CA ASP A 58 5.06 -0.36 -7.69
C ASP A 58 5.04 -0.36 -9.24
N LYS A 59 3.99 -0.96 -9.82
CA LYS A 59 3.84 -1.00 -11.29
C LYS A 59 3.78 0.40 -11.90
N PHE A 60 3.08 1.33 -11.28
CA PHE A 60 3.02 2.71 -11.75
C PHE A 60 4.36 3.42 -11.60
N GLY A 61 5.00 3.31 -10.44
CA GLY A 61 6.34 3.86 -10.20
C GLY A 61 7.40 3.29 -11.14
N ASN A 62 7.35 1.99 -11.46
CA ASN A 62 8.22 1.40 -12.46
C ASN A 62 7.97 1.96 -13.86
N ALA A 63 6.69 2.18 -14.26
CA ALA A 63 6.38 2.81 -15.54
C ALA A 63 6.94 4.24 -15.65
N LEU A 64 6.93 4.99 -14.53
CA LEU A 64 7.56 6.31 -14.46
C LEU A 64 9.08 6.24 -14.60
N ILE A 65 9.74 5.28 -13.95
CA ILE A 65 11.19 5.06 -14.09
C ILE A 65 11.52 4.70 -15.52
N ASP A 66 10.76 3.82 -16.14
CA ASP A 66 10.98 3.40 -17.52
C ASP A 66 10.83 4.56 -18.51
N ALA A 67 9.83 5.46 -18.29
CA ALA A 67 9.69 6.69 -19.05
C ALA A 67 10.90 7.64 -18.86
N TRP A 68 11.39 7.76 -17.63
CA TRP A 68 12.59 8.55 -17.35
C TRP A 68 13.84 7.96 -18.01
N LEU A 69 14.04 6.65 -17.99
CA LEU A 69 15.15 5.97 -18.67
C LEU A 69 15.09 6.23 -20.18
N ALA A 70 13.89 6.17 -20.78
CA ALA A 70 13.70 6.43 -22.19
C ALA A 70 14.16 7.85 -22.60
N THR A 71 13.94 8.87 -21.73
CA THR A 71 14.46 10.23 -22.00
C THR A 71 15.99 10.32 -21.99
N GLN A 72 16.66 9.32 -21.41
CA GLN A 72 18.13 9.23 -21.37
C GLN A 72 18.70 8.24 -22.40
N GLY A 73 17.86 7.75 -23.31
CA GLY A 73 18.26 6.76 -24.30
C GLY A 73 18.57 5.39 -23.72
N ARG A 74 18.10 5.08 -22.50
CA ARG A 74 18.27 3.78 -21.81
C ARG A 74 16.97 2.98 -21.89
N THR A 75 17.11 1.66 -21.75
CA THR A 75 16.00 0.71 -21.69
C THR A 75 15.76 0.21 -20.27
N PRO A 76 14.56 -0.30 -19.96
CA PRO A 76 14.29 -0.90 -18.64
C PRO A 76 15.25 -2.04 -18.25
N GLY A 77 15.78 -2.79 -19.25
CA GLY A 77 16.73 -3.87 -19.04
C GLY A 77 18.11 -3.41 -18.60
N ASP A 78 18.47 -2.16 -18.89
CA ASP A 78 19.75 -1.55 -18.48
C ASP A 78 19.77 -1.09 -17.02
N PHE A 79 18.67 -1.34 -16.27
CA PHE A 79 18.47 -0.79 -14.93
C PHE A 79 18.06 -1.91 -13.97
N ASN A 80 19.02 -2.44 -13.24
CA ASN A 80 18.80 -3.56 -12.33
C ASN A 80 17.99 -3.14 -11.06
N VAL A 81 17.58 -4.12 -10.28
CA VAL A 81 16.73 -3.90 -9.09
C VAL A 81 17.41 -3.06 -8.01
N VAL A 82 18.73 -3.16 -7.83
CA VAL A 82 19.49 -2.35 -6.87
C VAL A 82 19.55 -0.90 -7.32
N GLU A 83 19.72 -0.66 -8.62
CA GLU A 83 19.65 0.69 -9.19
C GLU A 83 18.26 1.29 -9.04
N ARG A 84 17.17 0.49 -9.09
CA ARG A 84 15.80 0.97 -8.81
C ARG A 84 15.64 1.39 -7.34
N LEU A 85 16.26 0.71 -6.38
CA LEU A 85 16.35 1.18 -4.99
C LEU A 85 17.14 2.49 -4.89
N CYS A 86 18.30 2.59 -5.53
CA CYS A 86 19.09 3.82 -5.58
C CYS A 86 18.35 4.97 -6.28
N TYR A 87 17.52 4.66 -7.28
CA TYR A 87 16.62 5.66 -7.88
C TYR A 87 15.58 6.15 -6.87
N THR A 88 15.00 5.26 -6.07
CA THR A 88 14.09 5.63 -4.99
C THR A 88 14.80 6.54 -3.96
N GLY A 89 16.03 6.23 -3.59
CA GLY A 89 16.84 7.03 -2.69
C GLY A 89 16.13 7.27 -1.36
N ALA A 90 15.99 8.54 -0.94
CA ALA A 90 15.29 8.95 0.30
C ALA A 90 13.77 9.13 0.14
N ARG A 91 13.20 8.83 -1.03
CA ARG A 91 11.80 9.14 -1.38
C ARG A 91 10.82 8.01 -1.08
N GLY A 92 11.29 6.86 -0.59
CA GLY A 92 10.49 5.67 -0.31
C GLY A 92 9.42 5.84 0.76
N MET A 93 8.55 4.84 0.85
CA MET A 93 7.72 4.64 2.04
C MET A 93 8.61 4.13 3.18
N GLY A 94 8.22 4.45 4.42
CA GLY A 94 9.04 4.09 5.58
C GLY A 94 10.30 4.95 5.74
N ALA A 95 11.28 4.45 6.50
CA ALA A 95 12.49 5.18 6.87
C ALA A 95 13.74 4.74 6.08
N LEU A 96 13.68 3.67 5.27
CA LEU A 96 14.83 3.23 4.50
C LEU A 96 15.21 4.26 3.43
N GLU A 97 16.51 4.52 3.33
CA GLU A 97 17.11 5.38 2.33
C GLU A 97 18.22 4.63 1.60
N PHE A 98 18.33 4.85 0.31
CA PHE A 98 19.28 4.14 -0.55
C PHE A 98 20.32 5.09 -1.14
N ALA A 99 21.60 4.76 -0.96
CA ALA A 99 22.71 5.52 -1.49
C ALA A 99 23.60 4.65 -2.40
N PRO A 100 24.19 5.21 -3.47
CA PRO A 100 24.06 6.58 -3.94
C PRO A 100 22.67 6.86 -4.56
N GLY A 101 22.04 8.00 -4.27
CA GLY A 101 20.79 8.40 -4.91
C GLY A 101 21.05 8.82 -6.37
N ILE A 102 20.46 8.08 -7.33
CA ILE A 102 20.66 8.29 -8.77
C ILE A 102 19.45 8.86 -9.50
N GLY A 103 18.31 8.94 -8.84
CA GLY A 103 17.08 9.52 -9.39
C GLY A 103 17.10 11.05 -9.42
N PRO A 104 16.04 11.68 -9.97
CA PRO A 104 15.89 13.13 -9.96
C PRO A 104 16.05 13.70 -8.55
N LYS A 105 16.89 14.71 -8.39
CA LYS A 105 17.14 15.36 -7.09
C LYS A 105 16.27 16.62 -6.98
N PRO A 106 15.11 16.57 -6.36
CA PRO A 106 14.33 17.78 -6.12
C PRO A 106 15.08 18.63 -5.09
N ARG A 107 15.46 19.86 -5.50
CA ARG A 107 16.17 20.79 -4.62
C ARG A 107 15.22 21.55 -3.68
N LYS A 108 13.95 21.73 -4.08
CA LYS A 108 12.89 22.38 -3.30
C LYS A 108 11.55 21.72 -3.60
N ALA A 109 10.66 21.70 -2.60
CA ALA A 109 9.27 21.32 -2.82
C ALA A 109 8.58 22.42 -3.63
N THR A 110 8.26 22.14 -4.89
CA THR A 110 7.59 23.06 -5.80
C THR A 110 6.09 22.82 -5.77
N LYS A 111 5.31 23.88 -6.04
CA LYS A 111 3.86 23.76 -6.27
C LYS A 111 3.59 22.80 -7.42
N VAL A 112 2.55 21.98 -7.27
CA VAL A 112 2.18 20.95 -8.22
C VAL A 112 0.71 21.13 -8.61
N GLU A 113 0.43 21.04 -9.90
CA GLU A 113 -0.93 21.11 -10.45
C GLU A 113 -1.45 19.68 -10.66
N ILE A 114 -2.48 19.30 -9.91
CA ILE A 114 -3.01 17.91 -9.90
C ILE A 114 -3.52 17.49 -11.27
N ASP A 115 -4.24 18.37 -12.00
CA ASP A 115 -4.74 18.06 -13.34
C ASP A 115 -3.62 17.73 -14.33
N ALA A 116 -2.49 18.42 -14.27
CA ALA A 116 -1.31 18.12 -15.08
C ALA A 116 -0.74 16.72 -14.74
N LEU A 117 -0.72 16.34 -13.45
CA LEU A 117 -0.30 15.00 -13.03
C LEU A 117 -1.23 13.90 -13.52
N VAL A 118 -2.55 14.11 -13.48
CA VAL A 118 -3.55 13.13 -13.97
C VAL A 118 -3.39 12.90 -15.47
N ARG A 119 -3.25 13.97 -16.26
CA ARG A 119 -3.01 13.84 -17.71
C ARG A 119 -1.74 13.05 -18.00
N LEU A 120 -0.66 13.39 -17.34
CA LEU A 120 0.61 12.73 -17.55
C LEU A 120 0.63 11.28 -17.05
N ALA A 121 -0.05 10.98 -15.95
CA ALA A 121 -0.22 9.60 -15.48
C ALA A 121 -0.96 8.75 -16.52
N SER A 122 -2.00 9.30 -17.15
CA SER A 122 -2.72 8.64 -18.24
C SER A 122 -1.83 8.43 -19.48
N ASP A 123 -1.03 9.44 -19.86
CA ASP A 123 -0.09 9.33 -20.98
C ASP A 123 0.96 8.24 -20.75
N VAL A 124 1.59 8.19 -19.57
CA VAL A 124 2.57 7.15 -19.21
C VAL A 124 1.96 5.76 -19.26
N LEU A 125 0.77 5.58 -18.71
CA LEU A 125 0.11 4.26 -18.68
C LEU A 125 -0.36 3.81 -20.06
N THR A 126 -0.83 4.72 -20.90
CA THR A 126 -1.31 4.43 -22.26
C THR A 126 -0.16 4.03 -23.18
N HIS A 127 0.99 4.69 -23.08
CA HIS A 127 2.11 4.55 -24.02
C HIS A 127 3.29 3.72 -23.45
N ARG A 128 3.07 2.86 -22.47
CA ARG A 128 4.11 2.01 -21.84
C ARG A 128 4.99 1.25 -22.83
N GLY A 129 4.47 0.85 -24.00
CA GLY A 129 5.21 0.11 -25.03
C GLY A 129 6.01 0.95 -26.01
N GLU A 130 5.79 2.28 -26.04
CA GLU A 130 6.37 3.21 -27.05
C GLU A 130 7.05 4.42 -26.42
N LEU A 131 7.58 4.28 -25.23
CA LEU A 131 8.08 5.41 -24.42
C LEU A 131 9.24 6.19 -25.07
N GLN A 132 10.08 5.54 -25.89
CA GLN A 132 11.28 6.14 -26.45
C GLN A 132 11.03 7.33 -27.40
N GLY A 133 9.86 7.39 -28.05
CA GLY A 133 9.52 8.50 -28.97
C GLY A 133 8.54 9.52 -28.41
N HIS A 134 7.86 9.21 -27.32
CA HIS A 134 6.66 9.93 -26.90
C HIS A 134 6.91 11.13 -25.97
N PHE A 135 7.99 11.10 -25.18
CA PHE A 135 8.28 12.12 -24.17
C PHE A 135 9.35 13.14 -24.56
N HIS A 136 9.70 13.25 -25.85
CA HIS A 136 10.59 14.29 -26.34
C HIS A 136 9.85 15.62 -26.62
N GLY A 137 10.43 16.71 -26.16
CA GLY A 137 9.91 18.07 -26.28
C GLY A 137 9.80 18.77 -24.93
N ALA A 138 10.20 20.05 -24.87
CA ALA A 138 10.43 20.82 -23.63
C ALA A 138 9.24 20.79 -22.64
N GLY A 139 7.99 20.78 -23.10
CA GLY A 139 6.81 20.71 -22.23
C GLY A 139 6.55 19.32 -21.63
N LYS A 140 6.80 18.25 -22.38
CA LYS A 140 6.61 16.86 -21.92
C LYS A 140 7.71 16.42 -20.96
N GLU A 141 8.94 16.83 -21.20
CA GLU A 141 10.07 16.55 -20.29
C GLU A 141 9.87 17.22 -18.93
N GLN A 142 9.41 18.47 -18.90
CA GLN A 142 9.10 19.16 -17.64
C GLN A 142 7.97 18.48 -16.89
N ALA A 143 6.88 18.12 -17.58
CA ALA A 143 5.75 17.41 -16.97
C ALA A 143 6.18 16.03 -16.42
N LEU A 144 7.02 15.29 -17.17
CA LEU A 144 7.58 14.02 -16.67
C LEU A 144 8.44 14.23 -15.43
N GLN A 145 9.26 15.28 -15.37
CA GLN A 145 10.01 15.61 -14.15
C GLN A 145 9.09 15.90 -12.97
N ASP A 146 7.96 16.56 -13.19
CA ASP A 146 7.02 16.91 -12.13
C ASP A 146 6.32 15.67 -11.56
N ILE A 147 5.88 14.72 -12.41
CA ILE A 147 5.29 13.46 -11.90
C ILE A 147 6.33 12.56 -11.23
N LEU A 148 7.57 12.54 -11.74
CA LEU A 148 8.68 11.81 -11.12
C LEU A 148 9.02 12.33 -9.72
N ARG A 149 8.73 13.62 -9.45
CA ARG A 149 8.90 14.24 -8.13
C ARG A 149 7.82 13.89 -7.14
N VAL A 150 6.69 13.34 -7.54
CA VAL A 150 5.54 13.05 -6.69
C VAL A 150 5.11 11.59 -6.71
N GLY A 151 5.40 10.84 -7.77
CA GLY A 151 4.88 9.49 -7.98
C GLY A 151 5.96 8.43 -8.10
N THR A 152 6.32 7.68 -7.06
CA THR A 152 7.26 6.58 -7.28
C THR A 152 7.28 5.43 -6.29
N SER A 153 6.72 5.49 -5.09
CA SER A 153 7.11 4.47 -4.10
C SER A 153 6.04 3.99 -3.14
N ALA A 154 4.78 4.18 -3.47
CA ALA A 154 3.69 3.62 -2.68
C ALA A 154 3.09 2.41 -3.40
N GLY A 155 3.09 1.23 -2.78
CA GLY A 155 2.60 -0.03 -3.36
C GLY A 155 1.18 0.02 -3.92
N GLY A 156 0.86 -0.88 -4.87
CA GLY A 156 -0.47 -1.04 -5.49
C GLY A 156 -0.50 -0.70 -6.99
N ALA A 157 -1.61 -1.03 -7.68
CA ALA A 157 -1.74 -0.96 -9.14
C ALA A 157 -2.26 0.39 -9.69
N ARG A 158 -2.85 1.25 -8.85
CA ARG A 158 -3.44 2.53 -9.27
C ARG A 158 -2.39 3.64 -9.35
N ALA A 159 -2.58 4.55 -10.32
CA ALA A 159 -1.78 5.78 -10.40
C ALA A 159 -1.96 6.63 -9.14
N LYS A 160 -0.85 7.04 -8.54
CA LYS A 160 -0.83 7.76 -7.27
C LYS A 160 0.34 8.71 -7.15
N ALA A 161 0.25 9.66 -6.22
CA ALA A 161 1.30 10.61 -5.92
C ALA A 161 1.51 10.78 -4.41
N VAL A 162 2.75 11.03 -4.02
CA VAL A 162 3.08 11.48 -2.66
C VAL A 162 3.12 13.00 -2.68
N ILE A 163 2.16 13.63 -2.02
CA ILE A 163 2.01 15.08 -1.97
C ILE A 163 2.17 15.60 -0.54
N ALA A 164 2.53 16.87 -0.45
CA ALA A 164 2.41 17.67 0.76
C ALA A 164 1.30 18.72 0.53
N TRP A 165 0.33 18.77 1.42
CA TRP A 165 -0.82 19.65 1.30
C TRP A 165 -0.93 20.57 2.51
N ASN A 166 -1.09 21.86 2.23
CA ASN A 166 -1.37 22.89 3.23
C ASN A 166 -2.87 23.18 3.25
N ARG A 167 -3.54 22.86 4.35
CA ARG A 167 -5.00 23.02 4.50
C ARG A 167 -5.46 24.47 4.48
N ALA A 168 -4.65 25.39 5.00
CA ALA A 168 -5.02 26.79 5.14
C ALA A 168 -4.98 27.52 3.78
N THR A 169 -4.02 27.17 2.94
CA THR A 169 -3.81 27.82 1.62
C THR A 169 -4.30 26.99 0.45
N ASN A 170 -4.69 25.72 0.71
CA ASN A 170 -4.99 24.70 -0.31
C ASN A 170 -3.85 24.47 -1.31
N GLU A 171 -2.62 24.81 -0.92
CA GLU A 171 -1.43 24.62 -1.75
C GLU A 171 -0.97 23.16 -1.71
N VAL A 172 -0.69 22.59 -2.88
CA VAL A 172 -0.13 21.24 -3.04
C VAL A 172 1.30 21.35 -3.51
N ARG A 173 2.21 20.62 -2.86
CA ARG A 173 3.63 20.47 -3.21
C ARG A 173 4.00 19.00 -3.35
N SER A 174 5.20 18.73 -3.87
CA SER A 174 5.80 17.40 -3.76
C SER A 174 5.99 17.00 -2.30
N GLY A 175 5.49 15.82 -1.94
CA GLY A 175 5.64 15.26 -0.59
C GLY A 175 6.85 14.31 -0.44
N GLN A 176 7.73 14.25 -1.44
CA GLN A 176 8.91 13.38 -1.40
C GLN A 176 10.10 14.00 -0.65
N ILE A 177 10.05 15.30 -0.38
CA ILE A 177 11.03 16.06 0.40
C ILE A 177 10.29 16.97 1.38
N ALA A 178 11.03 17.56 2.32
CA ALA A 178 10.48 18.51 3.28
C ALA A 178 9.78 19.67 2.57
N ALA A 179 8.49 19.85 2.81
CA ALA A 179 7.67 20.88 2.16
C ALA A 179 7.60 22.20 2.95
N GLY A 180 8.15 22.23 4.17
CA GLY A 180 8.11 23.36 5.09
C GLY A 180 6.93 23.28 6.06
N ASP A 181 6.79 24.30 6.90
CA ASP A 181 5.77 24.36 7.95
C ASP A 181 4.36 24.48 7.37
N GLY A 182 3.40 23.90 8.08
CA GLY A 182 1.99 23.94 7.69
C GLY A 182 1.59 22.94 6.62
N PHE A 183 2.51 22.07 6.18
CA PHE A 183 2.21 20.99 5.23
C PHE A 183 2.13 19.64 5.94
N ASP A 184 1.06 18.90 5.66
CA ASP A 184 0.91 17.48 5.98
C ASP A 184 1.25 16.62 4.76
N TYR A 185 1.73 15.39 4.99
CA TYR A 185 2.11 14.46 3.92
C TYR A 185 0.99 13.46 3.63
N TRP A 186 0.67 13.29 2.35
CA TRP A 186 -0.46 12.49 1.88
C TRP A 186 -0.07 11.58 0.72
N LEU A 187 -0.71 10.43 0.68
CA LEU A 187 -0.77 9.60 -0.52
C LEU A 187 -2.08 9.94 -1.25
N LEU A 188 -1.98 10.43 -2.47
CA LEU A 188 -3.09 10.78 -3.34
C LEU A 188 -3.26 9.71 -4.42
N LYS A 189 -4.43 9.08 -4.52
CA LYS A 189 -4.82 8.17 -5.60
C LYS A 189 -5.63 8.94 -6.63
N PHE A 190 -5.17 8.96 -7.87
CA PHE A 190 -5.81 9.71 -8.93
C PHE A 190 -7.15 9.08 -9.34
N ASP A 191 -8.18 9.91 -9.52
CA ASP A 191 -9.47 9.55 -10.10
C ASP A 191 -9.48 9.84 -11.60
N GLY A 192 -10.08 8.94 -12.42
CA GLY A 192 -10.24 9.12 -13.84
C GLY A 192 -8.96 9.00 -14.68
N VAL A 193 -7.94 8.28 -14.19
CA VAL A 193 -6.76 7.91 -14.98
C VAL A 193 -7.12 6.73 -15.88
N THR A 194 -6.87 6.86 -17.18
CA THR A 194 -7.12 5.84 -18.21
C THR A 194 -5.85 5.04 -18.53
N GLY A 195 -6.00 3.92 -19.26
CA GLY A 195 -4.85 3.12 -19.72
C GLY A 195 -4.27 2.14 -18.72
N ASN A 196 -4.89 1.96 -17.56
CA ASN A 196 -4.44 0.96 -16.59
C ASN A 196 -4.89 -0.46 -17.01
N LYS A 197 -4.15 -1.10 -17.91
CA LYS A 197 -4.43 -2.44 -18.45
C LYS A 197 -4.22 -3.59 -17.44
N ASP A 198 -3.70 -3.30 -16.24
CA ASP A 198 -3.35 -4.30 -15.22
C ASP A 198 -4.52 -4.64 -14.29
N LYS A 199 -5.73 -4.12 -14.53
CA LYS A 199 -6.92 -4.38 -13.73
C LYS A 199 -7.98 -5.13 -14.50
N GLU A 200 -8.64 -6.06 -13.81
CA GLU A 200 -9.80 -6.80 -14.33
C GLU A 200 -11.01 -5.91 -14.66
N LEU A 201 -11.05 -4.71 -14.05
CA LEU A 201 -12.05 -3.67 -14.31
C LEU A 201 -11.33 -2.35 -14.50
N GLU A 202 -11.73 -1.56 -15.51
CA GLU A 202 -11.32 -0.16 -15.60
C GLU A 202 -11.66 0.57 -14.30
N ASP A 203 -10.79 1.50 -13.86
CA ASP A 203 -11.09 2.37 -12.72
C ASP A 203 -12.24 3.33 -13.12
N PRO A 204 -13.51 3.07 -12.76
CA PRO A 204 -14.58 3.98 -13.11
C PRO A 204 -14.35 5.32 -12.40
N LYS A 205 -14.78 6.41 -13.02
CA LYS A 205 -14.82 7.71 -12.34
C LYS A 205 -15.61 7.57 -11.04
N GLY A 206 -15.06 8.12 -9.95
CA GLY A 206 -15.69 8.06 -8.63
C GLY A 206 -15.23 6.90 -7.74
N TYR A 207 -14.23 6.09 -8.17
CA TYR A 207 -13.70 5.02 -7.31
C TYR A 207 -13.04 5.57 -6.05
N GLY A 208 -12.47 6.78 -6.09
CA GLY A 208 -11.94 7.47 -4.92
C GLY A 208 -13.02 7.74 -3.86
N ALA A 209 -14.25 8.02 -4.28
CA ALA A 209 -15.38 8.20 -3.36
C ALA A 209 -15.82 6.87 -2.71
N ILE A 210 -15.72 5.73 -3.42
CA ILE A 210 -15.98 4.40 -2.83
C ILE A 210 -14.95 4.13 -1.71
N GLU A 211 -13.67 4.37 -1.96
CA GLU A 211 -12.62 4.19 -0.97
C GLU A 211 -12.80 5.12 0.25
N TYR A 212 -13.28 6.35 0.03
CA TYR A 212 -13.63 7.26 1.12
C TYR A 212 -14.82 6.79 1.94
N ALA A 213 -15.89 6.29 1.31
CA ALA A 213 -17.03 5.70 2.02
C ALA A 213 -16.60 4.47 2.86
N TYR A 214 -15.70 3.65 2.34
CA TYR A 214 -15.11 2.52 3.06
C TYR A 214 -14.25 2.97 4.24
N HIS A 215 -13.50 4.06 4.11
CA HIS A 215 -12.78 4.67 5.23
C HIS A 215 -13.74 5.06 6.37
N LEU A 216 -14.82 5.77 6.06
CA LEU A 216 -15.82 6.17 7.07
C LEU A 216 -16.45 4.94 7.75
N MET A 217 -16.82 3.93 6.96
CA MET A 217 -17.38 2.68 7.45
C MET A 217 -16.39 1.89 8.32
N ALA A 218 -15.12 1.83 7.93
CA ALA A 218 -14.07 1.16 8.69
C ALA A 218 -13.81 1.85 10.04
N GLN A 219 -13.76 3.19 10.06
CA GLN A 219 -13.67 3.94 11.32
C GLN A 219 -14.89 3.69 12.23
N ALA A 220 -16.10 3.67 11.66
CA ALA A 220 -17.32 3.33 12.42
C ALA A 220 -17.30 1.88 12.95
N ALA A 221 -16.60 0.97 12.27
CA ALA A 221 -16.36 -0.39 12.74
C ALA A 221 -15.23 -0.48 13.80
N GLY A 222 -14.64 0.64 14.21
CA GLY A 222 -13.58 0.71 15.21
C GLY A 222 -12.20 0.33 14.69
N ILE A 223 -11.98 0.34 13.37
CA ILE A 223 -10.67 0.11 12.75
C ILE A 223 -9.83 1.39 12.82
N ALA A 224 -8.60 1.26 13.28
CA ALA A 224 -7.65 2.38 13.30
C ALA A 224 -7.16 2.70 11.88
N MET A 225 -7.51 3.88 11.38
CA MET A 225 -7.06 4.45 10.11
C MET A 225 -6.57 5.88 10.31
N THR A 226 -5.62 6.32 9.50
CA THR A 226 -5.27 7.74 9.43
C THR A 226 -6.38 8.53 8.74
N GLU A 227 -6.33 9.84 8.87
CA GLU A 227 -7.27 10.72 8.18
C GLU A 227 -7.25 10.47 6.67
N CYS A 228 -8.44 10.33 6.09
CA CYS A 228 -8.65 10.26 4.65
C CYS A 228 -9.57 11.40 4.21
N ARG A 229 -9.41 11.84 2.97
CA ARG A 229 -10.20 12.92 2.36
C ARG A 229 -10.42 12.70 0.88
N LEU A 230 -11.37 13.43 0.33
CA LEU A 230 -11.50 13.65 -1.10
C LEU A 230 -10.91 15.02 -1.45
N LEU A 231 -9.99 15.04 -2.40
CA LEU A 231 -9.48 16.28 -3.02
C LEU A 231 -10.26 16.48 -4.32
N GLU A 232 -11.05 17.54 -4.36
CA GLU A 232 -11.86 17.91 -5.53
C GLU A 232 -11.04 18.76 -6.49
N GLU A 233 -11.03 18.37 -7.77
CA GLU A 233 -10.33 19.08 -8.83
C GLU A 233 -10.97 18.78 -10.19
N ASN A 234 -11.39 19.80 -10.92
CA ASN A 234 -11.95 19.70 -12.28
C ASN A 234 -13.02 18.61 -12.44
N GLY A 235 -13.94 18.51 -11.46
CA GLY A 235 -15.01 17.51 -11.44
C GLY A 235 -14.56 16.07 -11.14
N ARG A 236 -13.31 15.87 -10.71
CA ARG A 236 -12.77 14.63 -10.17
C ARG A 236 -12.74 14.68 -8.65
N ARG A 237 -12.77 13.51 -8.01
CA ARG A 237 -12.66 13.37 -6.56
C ARG A 237 -11.58 12.35 -6.23
N HIS A 238 -10.38 12.86 -6.04
CA HIS A 238 -9.20 12.06 -5.74
C HIS A 238 -9.21 11.65 -4.27
N PHE A 239 -9.06 10.34 -4.00
CA PHE A 239 -8.89 9.87 -2.64
C PHE A 239 -7.49 10.18 -2.13
N MET A 240 -7.40 10.73 -0.93
CA MET A 240 -6.11 10.94 -0.27
C MET A 240 -6.13 10.43 1.17
N THR A 241 -5.05 9.79 1.57
CA THR A 241 -4.83 9.32 2.93
C THR A 241 -3.56 9.95 3.51
N ARG A 242 -3.64 10.40 4.76
CA ARG A 242 -2.48 10.98 5.47
C ARG A 242 -1.45 9.90 5.71
N ARG A 243 -0.20 10.17 5.41
CA ARG A 243 0.90 9.23 5.64
C ARG A 243 1.12 9.03 7.13
N PHE A 244 1.09 7.78 7.55
CA PHE A 244 1.33 7.37 8.94
C PHE A 244 2.81 7.08 9.23
N ASP A 245 3.62 6.95 8.20
CA ASP A 245 5.06 6.76 8.28
C ASP A 245 5.84 8.09 8.32
N ARG A 246 5.13 9.20 8.43
CA ARG A 246 5.69 10.56 8.58
C ARG A 246 5.13 11.23 9.81
N LEU A 247 6.01 11.56 10.74
CA LEU A 247 5.68 12.30 11.96
C LEU A 247 5.78 13.82 11.74
N ALA A 248 5.33 14.59 12.72
CA ALA A 248 5.52 16.04 12.73
C ALA A 248 7.02 16.38 12.62
N GLY A 249 7.36 17.39 11.79
CA GLY A 249 8.76 17.73 11.53
C GLY A 249 9.46 16.89 10.45
N GLY A 250 8.74 15.92 9.83
CA GLY A 250 9.29 15.11 8.74
C GLY A 250 10.09 13.88 9.19
N GLU A 251 10.11 13.55 10.47
CA GLU A 251 10.69 12.32 11.00
C GLU A 251 9.98 11.10 10.38
N LYS A 252 10.75 10.05 10.08
CA LYS A 252 10.27 8.86 9.40
C LYS A 252 10.16 7.69 10.36
N LEU A 253 9.06 6.94 10.28
CA LEU A 253 8.96 5.60 10.88
C LEU A 253 9.38 4.55 9.87
N HIS A 254 10.11 3.53 10.32
CA HIS A 254 10.34 2.35 9.50
C HIS A 254 9.01 1.63 9.27
N MET A 255 8.80 1.16 8.05
CA MET A 255 7.56 0.47 7.65
C MET A 255 7.91 -0.80 6.90
N GLN A 256 7.25 -1.90 7.24
CA GLN A 256 7.35 -3.15 6.51
C GLN A 256 6.00 -3.82 6.39
N SER A 257 5.67 -4.33 5.20
CA SER A 257 4.48 -5.16 5.01
C SER A 257 4.66 -6.56 5.63
N LEU A 258 3.56 -7.23 5.89
CA LEU A 258 3.58 -8.64 6.31
C LEU A 258 4.22 -9.53 5.22
N CYS A 259 4.03 -9.17 3.93
CA CYS A 259 4.72 -9.80 2.80
C CYS A 259 6.23 -9.77 2.99
N ALA A 260 6.79 -8.62 3.34
CA ALA A 260 8.23 -8.43 3.52
C ALA A 260 8.76 -9.11 4.79
N LEU A 261 8.07 -8.94 5.91
CA LEU A 261 8.46 -9.50 7.21
C LEU A 261 8.50 -11.04 7.22
N GLY A 262 7.50 -11.67 6.58
CA GLY A 262 7.38 -13.13 6.55
C GLY A 262 7.93 -13.78 5.27
N HIS A 263 8.44 -13.00 4.30
CA HIS A 263 8.73 -13.47 2.94
C HIS A 263 7.53 -14.15 2.28
N PHE A 264 6.33 -13.61 2.49
CA PHE A 264 5.07 -14.14 1.97
C PHE A 264 4.79 -13.59 0.57
N ASP A 265 4.64 -14.48 -0.40
CA ASP A 265 4.35 -14.09 -1.80
C ASP A 265 2.90 -13.65 -1.96
N PHE A 266 2.65 -12.34 -2.03
CA PHE A 266 1.30 -11.79 -2.17
C PHE A 266 0.63 -12.14 -3.51
N ASN A 267 1.37 -12.61 -4.52
CA ASN A 267 0.81 -13.08 -5.79
C ASN A 267 0.22 -14.49 -5.71
N GLN A 268 0.40 -15.20 -4.58
CA GLN A 268 -0.17 -16.53 -4.37
C GLN A 268 -1.44 -16.47 -3.54
N ALA A 269 -2.57 -16.30 -4.25
CA ALA A 269 -3.88 -16.24 -3.62
C ALA A 269 -4.20 -17.52 -2.82
N GLY A 270 -4.59 -17.38 -1.55
CA GLY A 270 -4.91 -18.49 -0.65
C GLY A 270 -3.72 -19.18 0.00
N ALA A 271 -2.48 -18.77 -0.29
CA ALA A 271 -1.29 -19.37 0.31
C ALA A 271 -1.07 -18.98 1.78
N TYR A 272 -1.62 -17.84 2.19
CA TYR A 272 -1.42 -17.28 3.53
C TYR A 272 -2.75 -17.07 4.25
N ALA A 273 -2.72 -17.24 5.58
CA ALA A 273 -3.87 -17.17 6.43
C ALA A 273 -3.86 -15.92 7.33
N TYR A 274 -5.02 -15.44 7.73
CA TYR A 274 -5.15 -14.40 8.75
C TYR A 274 -4.59 -14.85 10.12
N GLU A 275 -4.63 -16.14 10.41
CA GLU A 275 -4.00 -16.76 11.57
C GLU A 275 -2.47 -16.52 11.57
N GLN A 276 -1.82 -16.59 10.39
CA GLN A 276 -0.39 -16.30 10.25
C GLN A 276 -0.10 -14.81 10.49
N ALA A 277 -0.96 -13.90 10.00
CA ALA A 277 -0.82 -12.48 10.28
C ALA A 277 -0.87 -12.19 11.80
N MET A 278 -1.81 -12.79 12.53
CA MET A 278 -1.93 -12.64 13.98
C MET A 278 -0.75 -13.29 14.73
N LEU A 279 -0.25 -14.42 14.23
CA LEU A 279 0.96 -15.05 14.76
C LEU A 279 2.18 -14.14 14.60
N THR A 280 2.36 -13.52 13.43
CA THR A 280 3.46 -12.56 13.16
C THR A 280 3.39 -11.37 14.11
N ILE A 281 2.19 -10.80 14.34
CA ILE A 281 1.97 -9.73 15.30
C ILE A 281 2.47 -10.14 16.70
N ARG A 282 2.19 -11.37 17.11
CA ARG A 282 2.64 -11.89 18.40
C ARG A 282 4.13 -12.21 18.44
N GLN A 283 4.72 -12.69 17.35
CA GLN A 283 6.17 -12.93 17.25
C GLN A 283 6.98 -11.64 17.36
N LEU A 284 6.38 -10.50 17.02
CA LEU A 284 6.95 -9.16 17.22
C LEU A 284 6.63 -8.58 18.61
N ASP A 285 6.10 -9.39 19.51
CA ASP A 285 5.79 -9.04 20.90
C ASP A 285 4.78 -7.87 21.06
N LEU A 286 3.90 -7.71 20.06
CA LEU A 286 2.86 -6.70 20.10
C LEU A 286 1.74 -7.11 21.07
N PRO A 287 1.06 -6.13 21.71
CA PRO A 287 0.00 -6.41 22.66
C PRO A 287 -1.23 -7.06 22.01
N MET A 288 -2.03 -7.79 22.81
CA MET A 288 -3.26 -8.43 22.33
C MET A 288 -4.22 -7.47 21.65
N ALA A 289 -4.20 -6.18 21.97
CA ALA A 289 -4.98 -5.17 21.27
C ALA A 289 -4.65 -5.10 19.76
N ALA A 290 -3.39 -5.31 19.37
CA ALA A 290 -2.98 -5.35 17.97
C ALA A 290 -3.51 -6.63 17.26
N VAL A 291 -3.57 -7.76 17.97
CA VAL A 291 -4.16 -9.00 17.46
C VAL A 291 -5.67 -8.81 17.26
N GLU A 292 -6.38 -8.23 18.24
CA GLU A 292 -7.82 -7.93 18.14
C GLU A 292 -8.13 -6.92 17.03
N GLU A 293 -7.26 -5.94 16.83
CA GLU A 293 -7.37 -4.98 15.71
C GLU A 293 -7.22 -5.70 14.36
N GLN A 294 -6.23 -6.58 14.20
CA GLN A 294 -6.06 -7.35 12.97
C GLN A 294 -7.24 -8.33 12.75
N PHE A 295 -7.78 -8.92 13.80
CA PHE A 295 -8.99 -9.73 13.72
C PHE A 295 -10.20 -8.89 13.25
N ARG A 296 -10.36 -7.68 13.77
CA ARG A 296 -11.39 -6.73 13.35
C ARG A 296 -11.29 -6.38 11.86
N ARG A 297 -10.08 -6.11 11.37
CA ARG A 297 -9.82 -5.85 9.94
C ARG A 297 -10.19 -7.05 9.07
N MET A 298 -9.83 -8.26 9.48
CA MET A 298 -10.23 -9.49 8.81
C MET A 298 -11.77 -9.62 8.73
N VAL A 299 -12.47 -9.44 9.85
CA VAL A 299 -13.94 -9.48 9.87
C VAL A 299 -14.51 -8.42 8.92
N PHE A 300 -13.98 -7.20 8.93
CA PHE A 300 -14.41 -6.12 8.04
C PHE A 300 -14.19 -6.48 6.57
N ASN A 301 -13.01 -6.96 6.20
CA ASN A 301 -12.71 -7.37 4.83
C ASN A 301 -13.72 -8.42 4.33
N ILE A 302 -14.07 -9.39 5.18
CA ILE A 302 -15.01 -10.46 4.84
C ILE A 302 -16.44 -9.91 4.74
N VAL A 303 -16.90 -9.13 5.71
CA VAL A 303 -18.27 -8.59 5.75
C VAL A 303 -18.50 -7.56 4.64
N ALA A 304 -17.55 -6.67 4.42
CA ALA A 304 -17.64 -5.55 3.48
C ALA A 304 -17.13 -5.86 2.07
N ARG A 305 -16.72 -7.10 1.77
CA ARG A 305 -16.22 -7.49 0.44
C ARG A 305 -14.95 -6.75 0.00
N ASN A 306 -14.05 -6.46 0.91
CA ASN A 306 -12.70 -6.05 0.55
C ASN A 306 -11.86 -7.31 0.29
N GLN A 307 -11.91 -7.82 -0.94
CA GLN A 307 -11.33 -9.13 -1.34
C GLN A 307 -9.94 -9.01 -1.99
N ASP A 308 -9.35 -7.81 -2.03
CA ASP A 308 -7.93 -7.61 -2.34
C ASP A 308 -7.09 -7.56 -1.05
N ASP A 309 -7.43 -8.43 -0.13
CA ASP A 309 -6.95 -8.52 1.25
C ASP A 309 -5.65 -9.34 1.38
N HIS A 310 -4.69 -9.08 0.50
CA HIS A 310 -3.41 -9.81 0.49
C HIS A 310 -2.42 -9.31 1.56
N VAL A 311 -1.41 -10.11 1.85
CA VAL A 311 -0.40 -9.87 2.90
C VAL A 311 0.41 -8.56 2.73
N LYS A 312 0.40 -7.92 1.58
CA LYS A 312 1.04 -6.62 1.35
C LYS A 312 0.19 -5.46 1.86
N ASN A 313 -1.13 -5.65 2.09
CA ASN A 313 -2.06 -4.67 2.65
C ASN A 313 -2.13 -4.71 4.18
N ILE A 314 -1.23 -5.46 4.82
CA ILE A 314 -1.00 -5.45 6.27
C ILE A 314 0.43 -4.97 6.47
N ALA A 315 0.63 -3.91 7.25
CA ALA A 315 1.96 -3.37 7.53
C ALA A 315 2.18 -3.15 9.03
N LEU A 316 3.46 -3.12 9.39
CA LEU A 316 3.94 -2.81 10.73
C LEU A 316 4.89 -1.63 10.65
N LEU A 317 4.91 -0.84 11.70
CA LEU A 317 5.77 0.32 11.87
C LEU A 317 6.77 0.05 12.99
N MET A 318 7.97 0.62 12.87
CA MET A 318 8.96 0.60 13.94
C MET A 318 9.50 2.01 14.13
N ASP A 319 9.60 2.43 15.39
CA ASP A 319 10.22 3.69 15.76
C ASP A 319 11.77 3.58 15.79
N LYS A 320 12.43 4.70 16.03
CA LYS A 320 13.91 4.75 16.09
C LYS A 320 14.51 4.02 17.29
N GLU A 321 13.71 3.68 18.29
CA GLU A 321 14.09 2.85 19.43
C GLU A 321 13.92 1.35 19.16
N GLY A 322 13.47 0.96 17.95
CA GLY A 322 13.27 -0.44 17.56
C GLY A 322 11.95 -1.06 18.03
N ARG A 323 10.99 -0.25 18.51
CA ARG A 323 9.70 -0.74 18.99
C ARG A 323 8.70 -0.86 17.84
N TRP A 324 8.21 -2.07 17.64
CA TRP A 324 7.22 -2.38 16.61
C TRP A 324 5.80 -2.02 17.04
N SER A 325 4.96 -1.67 16.07
CA SER A 325 3.52 -1.45 16.22
C SER A 325 2.79 -1.85 14.95
N LEU A 326 1.50 -2.19 15.05
CA LEU A 326 0.66 -2.41 13.88
C LEU A 326 0.36 -1.07 13.22
N ALA A 327 0.63 -0.95 11.92
CA ALA A 327 0.30 0.26 11.16
C ALA A 327 -1.22 0.50 11.13
N PRO A 328 -1.70 1.74 11.02
CA PRO A 328 -3.09 2.01 10.66
C PRO A 328 -3.49 1.25 9.40
N ALA A 329 -4.76 0.85 9.28
CA ALA A 329 -5.25 0.18 8.08
C ALA A 329 -5.21 1.12 6.87
N PHE A 330 -4.92 0.57 5.70
CA PHE A 330 -4.85 1.26 4.42
C PHE A 330 -5.32 0.34 3.29
N ASP A 331 -5.55 0.87 2.11
CA ASP A 331 -6.11 0.13 0.96
C ASP A 331 -7.43 -0.60 1.31
N VAL A 332 -8.27 0.05 2.11
CA VAL A 332 -9.58 -0.47 2.53
C VAL A 332 -10.64 0.04 1.58
N THR A 333 -11.12 -0.81 0.68
CA THR A 333 -12.11 -0.43 -0.34
C THR A 333 -12.95 -1.62 -0.79
N TYR A 334 -13.98 -1.38 -1.58
CA TYR A 334 -14.72 -2.42 -2.26
C TYR A 334 -13.86 -3.08 -3.32
N SER A 335 -13.63 -4.37 -3.20
CA SER A 335 -12.78 -5.14 -4.10
C SER A 335 -13.39 -6.51 -4.40
N TYR A 336 -14.66 -6.53 -4.82
CA TYR A 336 -15.37 -7.76 -5.18
C TYR A 336 -15.78 -7.75 -6.65
N ASN A 337 -15.23 -8.70 -7.40
CA ASN A 337 -15.64 -8.99 -8.79
C ASN A 337 -15.94 -10.50 -8.91
N PRO A 338 -17.21 -10.91 -8.96
CA PRO A 338 -17.58 -12.33 -8.99
C PRO A 338 -17.08 -13.08 -10.23
N SER A 339 -16.79 -12.38 -11.32
CA SER A 339 -16.22 -12.93 -12.56
C SER A 339 -14.72 -12.73 -12.70
N GLY A 340 -14.07 -12.08 -11.76
CA GLY A 340 -12.65 -11.80 -11.79
C GLY A 340 -11.80 -12.97 -11.31
N ALA A 341 -10.63 -13.17 -11.90
CA ALA A 341 -9.70 -14.22 -11.48
C ALA A 341 -9.08 -13.93 -10.11
N TRP A 342 -8.95 -12.65 -9.74
CA TRP A 342 -8.28 -12.22 -8.52
C TRP A 342 -9.26 -11.98 -7.36
N THR A 343 -10.25 -11.11 -7.52
CA THR A 343 -11.13 -10.67 -6.43
C THR A 343 -12.49 -11.36 -6.38
N ALA A 344 -12.68 -12.52 -7.04
CA ALA A 344 -13.87 -13.35 -6.84
C ALA A 344 -13.95 -13.98 -5.44
N THR A 345 -12.79 -14.24 -4.82
CA THR A 345 -12.64 -14.74 -3.46
C THR A 345 -11.55 -13.96 -2.71
N HIS A 346 -11.44 -14.12 -1.39
CA HIS A 346 -10.39 -13.49 -0.58
C HIS A 346 -8.99 -13.95 -0.97
N GLN A 347 -7.98 -13.08 -0.83
CA GLN A 347 -6.58 -13.42 -1.08
C GLN A 347 -5.95 -14.15 0.10
N MET A 348 -6.33 -13.82 1.33
CA MET A 348 -5.95 -14.58 2.51
C MET A 348 -7.05 -15.59 2.89
N THR A 349 -6.64 -16.65 3.55
CA THR A 349 -7.57 -17.66 4.08
C THR A 349 -7.96 -17.35 5.52
N LEU A 350 -9.17 -17.74 5.90
CA LEU A 350 -9.63 -17.87 7.27
C LEU A 350 -9.99 -19.34 7.51
N ASN A 351 -9.35 -20.00 8.46
CA ASN A 351 -9.53 -21.44 8.73
C ASN A 351 -9.43 -22.30 7.45
N GLY A 352 -8.47 -21.97 6.58
CA GLY A 352 -8.21 -22.63 5.29
C GLY A 352 -9.21 -22.31 4.17
N LYS A 353 -10.22 -21.47 4.41
CA LYS A 353 -11.23 -21.08 3.41
C LYS A 353 -10.94 -19.68 2.83
N ARG A 354 -11.31 -19.46 1.58
CA ARG A 354 -11.29 -18.16 0.90
C ARG A 354 -12.68 -17.57 0.67
N ASP A 355 -13.72 -18.35 0.90
CA ASP A 355 -15.14 -17.99 0.81
C ASP A 355 -15.99 -18.95 1.64
N GLY A 356 -17.33 -18.75 1.70
CA GLY A 356 -18.24 -19.63 2.43
C GLY A 356 -17.96 -19.70 3.93
N PHE A 357 -17.58 -18.60 4.54
CA PHE A 357 -17.23 -18.53 5.96
C PHE A 357 -18.43 -18.74 6.88
N THR A 358 -18.19 -19.36 8.01
CA THR A 358 -19.15 -19.61 9.10
C THR A 358 -18.69 -18.97 10.39
N LEU A 359 -19.56 -18.82 11.38
CA LEU A 359 -19.16 -18.33 12.71
C LEU A 359 -18.11 -19.23 13.37
N ALA A 360 -18.13 -20.55 13.07
CA ALA A 360 -17.13 -21.49 13.56
C ALA A 360 -15.72 -21.17 13.02
N ASP A 361 -15.58 -20.70 11.80
CA ASP A 361 -14.27 -20.32 11.23
C ASP A 361 -13.66 -19.13 11.98
N PHE A 362 -14.46 -18.11 12.27
CA PHE A 362 -14.01 -16.97 13.09
C PHE A 362 -13.64 -17.39 14.51
N ALA A 363 -14.43 -18.31 15.11
CA ALA A 363 -14.14 -18.81 16.44
C ALA A 363 -12.82 -19.63 16.49
N ALA A 364 -12.55 -20.43 15.44
CA ALA A 364 -11.31 -21.20 15.31
C ALA A 364 -10.10 -20.25 15.21
N CYS A 365 -10.18 -19.22 14.36
CA CYS A 365 -9.15 -18.20 14.21
C CYS A 365 -8.89 -17.45 15.53
N ALA A 366 -9.95 -16.98 16.21
CA ALA A 366 -9.82 -16.29 17.49
C ALA A 366 -9.17 -17.18 18.58
N LYS A 367 -9.47 -18.48 18.58
CA LYS A 367 -8.86 -19.45 19.48
C LYS A 367 -7.36 -19.62 19.18
N SER A 368 -6.97 -19.75 17.91
CA SER A 368 -5.56 -19.86 17.51
C SER A 368 -4.77 -18.60 17.85
N ALA A 369 -5.41 -17.42 17.73
CA ALA A 369 -4.86 -16.11 18.11
C ALA A 369 -4.85 -15.87 19.63
N LEU A 370 -5.33 -16.81 20.46
CA LEU A 370 -5.44 -16.71 21.92
C LEU A 370 -6.28 -15.52 22.42
N MET A 371 -7.28 -15.13 21.67
CA MET A 371 -8.22 -14.09 22.08
C MET A 371 -9.11 -14.56 23.24
N LYS A 372 -9.52 -13.63 24.09
CA LYS A 372 -10.43 -13.94 25.20
C LYS A 372 -11.76 -14.49 24.67
N ARG A 373 -12.31 -15.48 25.38
CA ARG A 373 -13.63 -16.06 25.07
C ARG A 373 -14.71 -14.97 24.95
N GLY A 374 -15.51 -15.03 23.91
CA GLY A 374 -16.59 -14.07 23.62
C GLY A 374 -16.13 -12.83 22.85
N ARG A 375 -14.84 -12.47 22.87
CA ARG A 375 -14.34 -11.24 22.22
C ARG A 375 -14.54 -11.25 20.70
N ALA A 376 -14.35 -12.40 20.05
CA ALA A 376 -14.62 -12.55 18.62
C ALA A 376 -16.07 -12.23 18.28
N GLY A 377 -17.03 -12.76 19.01
CA GLY A 377 -18.46 -12.47 18.80
C GLY A 377 -18.80 -10.99 18.96
N THR A 378 -18.19 -10.33 19.95
CA THR A 378 -18.33 -8.87 20.14
C THR A 378 -17.83 -8.11 18.92
N ILE A 379 -16.61 -8.39 18.43
CA ILE A 379 -16.02 -7.73 17.27
C ILE A 379 -16.85 -7.97 15.99
N ILE A 380 -17.31 -9.20 15.77
CA ILE A 380 -18.18 -9.53 14.63
C ILE A 380 -19.48 -8.71 14.69
N GLY A 381 -20.10 -8.60 15.87
CA GLY A 381 -21.30 -7.80 16.07
C GLY A 381 -21.09 -6.31 15.77
N GLU A 382 -20.00 -5.73 16.30
CA GLU A 382 -19.61 -4.33 16.07
C GLU A 382 -19.38 -4.03 14.58
N VAL A 383 -18.62 -4.88 13.90
CA VAL A 383 -18.31 -4.71 12.46
C VAL A 383 -19.58 -4.85 11.60
N ARG A 384 -20.42 -5.87 11.88
CA ARG A 384 -21.69 -6.06 11.16
C ARG A 384 -22.63 -4.86 11.32
N ALA A 385 -22.73 -4.32 12.55
CA ALA A 385 -23.54 -3.15 12.84
C ALA A 385 -23.04 -1.91 12.06
N ALA A 386 -21.72 -1.70 11.96
CA ALA A 386 -21.15 -0.62 11.18
C ALA A 386 -21.40 -0.82 9.67
N VAL A 387 -21.16 -2.01 9.12
CA VAL A 387 -21.36 -2.28 7.68
C VAL A 387 -22.83 -2.20 7.28
N ALA A 388 -23.76 -2.55 8.17
CA ALA A 388 -25.20 -2.39 7.92
C ALA A 388 -25.61 -0.92 7.69
N ARG A 389 -24.82 0.05 8.18
CA ARG A 389 -25.00 1.48 7.97
C ARG A 389 -24.41 1.98 6.65
N TRP A 390 -24.01 1.13 5.74
CA TRP A 390 -23.45 1.48 4.43
C TRP A 390 -24.18 2.64 3.71
N PRO A 391 -25.53 2.68 3.66
CA PRO A 391 -26.23 3.77 2.98
C PRO A 391 -25.87 5.18 3.50
N GLU A 392 -25.54 5.31 4.80
CA GLU A 392 -25.15 6.59 5.41
C GLU A 392 -23.77 7.03 4.87
N PHE A 393 -22.79 6.15 4.89
CA PHE A 393 -21.42 6.42 4.42
C PHE A 393 -21.38 6.66 2.91
N ALA A 394 -22.15 5.89 2.15
CA ALA A 394 -22.30 6.06 0.70
C ALA A 394 -22.94 7.42 0.35
N ALA A 395 -23.92 7.87 1.14
CA ALA A 395 -24.54 9.18 0.97
C ALA A 395 -23.56 10.31 1.33
N GLU A 396 -22.81 10.19 2.43
CA GLU A 396 -21.79 11.16 2.83
C GLU A 396 -20.70 11.29 1.77
N ALA A 397 -20.25 10.18 1.19
CA ALA A 397 -19.31 10.16 0.07
C ALA A 397 -19.94 10.55 -1.28
N GLN A 398 -21.23 10.85 -1.33
CA GLN A 398 -21.98 11.22 -2.53
C GLN A 398 -21.81 10.21 -3.67
N LEU A 399 -21.91 8.92 -3.37
CA LEU A 399 -21.83 7.87 -4.38
C LEU A 399 -23.09 7.86 -5.26
N ALA A 400 -22.89 7.49 -6.54
CA ALA A 400 -24.00 7.25 -7.45
C ALA A 400 -24.87 6.07 -6.96
N GLU A 401 -26.18 6.12 -7.21
CA GLU A 401 -27.17 5.14 -6.73
C GLU A 401 -26.79 3.70 -7.13
N GLU A 402 -26.36 3.51 -8.38
CA GLU A 402 -25.94 2.22 -8.89
C GLU A 402 -24.85 1.57 -8.03
N TRP A 403 -23.81 2.34 -7.63
CA TRP A 403 -22.74 1.86 -6.76
C TRP A 403 -23.21 1.59 -5.35
N ARG A 404 -24.11 2.44 -4.81
CA ARG A 404 -24.68 2.24 -3.47
C ARG A 404 -25.40 0.91 -3.38
N GLU A 405 -26.32 0.64 -4.32
CA GLU A 405 -27.09 -0.60 -4.37
C GLU A 405 -26.22 -1.83 -4.64
N LYS A 406 -25.34 -1.75 -5.63
CA LYS A 406 -24.43 -2.87 -6.00
C LYS A 406 -23.61 -3.32 -4.79
N ILE A 407 -22.98 -2.38 -4.09
CA ILE A 407 -22.14 -2.67 -2.94
C ILE A 407 -22.98 -3.21 -1.78
N GLN A 408 -24.10 -2.57 -1.48
CA GLN A 408 -25.01 -2.99 -0.40
C GLN A 408 -25.48 -4.44 -0.57
N LYS A 409 -25.89 -4.81 -1.79
CA LYS A 409 -26.35 -6.18 -2.11
C LYS A 409 -25.26 -7.21 -1.97
N SER A 410 -23.98 -6.83 -2.01
CA SER A 410 -22.84 -7.73 -1.91
C SER A 410 -22.38 -8.00 -0.49
N HIS A 411 -22.71 -7.14 0.48
CA HIS A 411 -22.25 -7.25 1.87
C HIS A 411 -22.72 -8.56 2.53
N ARG A 412 -21.84 -9.16 3.33
CA ARG A 412 -22.11 -10.42 4.07
C ARG A 412 -22.50 -10.12 5.51
N LEU A 413 -23.73 -9.70 5.72
CA LEU A 413 -24.23 -9.37 7.07
C LEU A 413 -24.63 -10.59 7.88
N ASN A 414 -24.81 -11.76 7.26
CA ASN A 414 -25.22 -13.00 7.91
C ASN A 414 -24.23 -14.13 7.61
N PHE A 415 -23.88 -14.88 8.64
CA PHE A 415 -23.04 -16.06 8.55
C PHE A 415 -23.80 -17.27 9.11
N PRO A 416 -23.66 -18.45 8.47
CA PRO A 416 -24.09 -19.71 9.07
C PRO A 416 -23.40 -19.96 10.40
N ALA A 417 -24.02 -20.79 11.27
CA ALA A 417 -23.47 -21.20 12.55
C ALA A 417 -22.20 -22.04 12.40
#